data_fec975d98d1ee7a8f071ababf6d5dddd
#
_entry.id   fec975d98d1ee7a8f071ababf6d5dddd
#
_cell.length_a   1.000
_cell.length_b   1.000
_cell.length_c   1.000
_cell.angle_alpha   90.00
_cell.angle_beta   90.00
_cell.angle_gamma   90.00
#
_symmetry.space_group_name_H-M   'P 1'
#
loop_
_entity.id
_entity.type
_entity.pdbx_description
1 polymer ?
#
loop_
_entity_poly.entity_id
_entity_poly.type
_entity_poly.pdbx_seq_one_letter_code
_entity_poly.pdbx_strand_id
1 'polypeptide(L)'
;QAKMEELDEEGWNCLKSAIEKALADVDAFRIQEGKVLIADILKRIELIKSLSGEVPQFEKQRVVTIKQRLQDKMKEWGEIKNIDENRLEQEIIYYLEKLDITEEKVRLANHCKYFVETVEKEEAPGRKLGFIAQEIGREINTMGSKANDHDIQKLVVRMKDELEKIKEQSLNVL
;
A
#
# COMPACT_ATOMS: atom_id res chain seq x y z
N GLN A 1 27.34 -49.34 -28.52
CA GLN A 1 27.46 -49.18 -27.05
C GLN A 1 28.30 -47.95 -26.81
N ALA A 2 27.65 -46.90 -26.28
CA ALA A 2 28.36 -45.71 -25.81
C ALA A 2 29.19 -46.14 -24.60
N LYS A 3 30.54 -46.00 -24.70
CA LYS A 3 31.42 -46.13 -23.56
C LYS A 3 31.09 -44.98 -22.62
N MET A 4 30.54 -45.26 -21.45
CA MET A 4 30.53 -44.30 -20.33
C MET A 4 32.00 -44.11 -19.94
N GLU A 5 32.57 -42.96 -20.24
CA GLU A 5 33.83 -42.56 -19.64
C GLU A 5 33.55 -42.22 -18.19
N GLU A 6 34.10 -42.96 -17.25
CA GLU A 6 34.08 -42.61 -15.83
C GLU A 6 34.96 -41.39 -15.64
N LEU A 7 34.41 -40.38 -14.95
CA LEU A 7 35.13 -39.15 -14.60
C LEU A 7 36.24 -39.53 -13.61
N ASP A 8 37.45 -39.20 -13.93
CA ASP A 8 38.56 -39.36 -12.99
C ASP A 8 38.48 -38.36 -11.80
N GLU A 9 39.28 -38.57 -10.77
CA GLU A 9 39.21 -37.76 -9.57
C GLU A 9 39.56 -36.29 -9.83
N GLU A 10 40.43 -36.02 -10.78
CA GLU A 10 40.83 -34.68 -11.22
C GLU A 10 39.69 -33.98 -11.95
N GLY A 11 39.03 -34.66 -12.86
CA GLY A 11 37.84 -34.18 -13.58
C GLY A 11 36.68 -33.93 -12.66
N TRP A 12 36.47 -34.79 -11.64
CA TRP A 12 35.42 -34.57 -10.61
C TRP A 12 35.72 -33.30 -9.78
N ASN A 13 36.96 -33.11 -9.33
CA ASN A 13 37.35 -31.93 -8.56
C ASN A 13 37.21 -30.63 -9.36
N CYS A 14 37.51 -30.67 -10.66
CA CYS A 14 37.31 -29.54 -11.58
C CYS A 14 35.85 -29.20 -11.73
N LEU A 15 34.99 -30.20 -11.95
CA LEU A 15 33.53 -30.02 -12.06
C LEU A 15 32.93 -29.47 -10.76
N LYS A 16 33.31 -30.04 -9.63
CA LYS A 16 32.86 -29.59 -8.29
C LYS A 16 33.22 -28.11 -8.04
N SER A 17 34.46 -27.72 -8.31
CA SER A 17 34.94 -26.35 -8.19
C SER A 17 34.16 -25.39 -9.10
N ALA A 18 33.87 -25.80 -10.33
CA ALA A 18 33.05 -25.00 -11.27
C ALA A 18 31.62 -24.80 -10.79
N ILE A 19 30.98 -25.84 -10.19
CA ILE A 19 29.66 -25.78 -9.64
C ILE A 19 29.64 -24.86 -8.40
N GLU A 20 30.61 -25.03 -7.48
CA GLU A 20 30.72 -24.21 -6.28
C GLU A 20 30.89 -22.72 -6.62
N LYS A 21 31.73 -22.42 -7.63
CA LYS A 21 31.90 -21.05 -8.13
C LYS A 21 30.60 -20.49 -8.75
N ALA A 22 29.91 -21.27 -9.58
CA ALA A 22 28.66 -20.85 -10.19
C ALA A 22 27.56 -20.55 -9.13
N LEU A 23 27.47 -21.38 -8.10
CA LEU A 23 26.56 -21.16 -6.98
C LEU A 23 26.90 -19.88 -6.21
N ALA A 24 28.18 -19.65 -5.91
CA ALA A 24 28.64 -18.43 -5.22
C ALA A 24 28.33 -17.16 -6.06
N ASP A 25 28.56 -17.21 -7.36
CA ASP A 25 28.26 -16.10 -8.28
C ASP A 25 26.74 -15.81 -8.33
N VAL A 26 25.89 -16.85 -8.37
CA VAL A 26 24.42 -16.71 -8.33
C VAL A 26 23.97 -16.12 -7.01
N ASP A 27 24.50 -16.58 -5.87
CA ASP A 27 24.14 -16.03 -4.57
C ASP A 27 24.56 -14.56 -4.41
N ALA A 28 25.76 -14.20 -4.86
CA ALA A 28 26.21 -12.81 -4.87
C ALA A 28 25.32 -11.91 -5.74
N PHE A 29 24.91 -12.38 -6.91
CA PHE A 29 23.97 -11.67 -7.78
C PHE A 29 22.61 -11.48 -7.11
N ARG A 30 22.03 -12.55 -6.53
CA ARG A 30 20.74 -12.49 -5.84
C ARG A 30 20.74 -11.52 -4.66
N ILE A 31 21.83 -11.50 -3.87
CA ILE A 31 21.98 -10.56 -2.76
C ILE A 31 22.01 -9.11 -3.27
N GLN A 32 22.71 -8.86 -4.37
CA GLN A 32 22.78 -7.52 -4.96
C GLN A 32 21.41 -7.06 -5.49
N GLU A 33 20.75 -7.89 -6.28
CA GLU A 33 19.42 -7.61 -6.83
C GLU A 33 18.38 -7.42 -5.72
N GLY A 34 18.41 -8.27 -4.68
CA GLY A 34 17.52 -8.16 -3.52
C GLY A 34 17.67 -6.82 -2.78
N LYS A 35 18.89 -6.30 -2.62
CA LYS A 35 19.10 -4.98 -2.00
C LYS A 35 18.51 -3.84 -2.82
N VAL A 36 18.67 -3.88 -4.15
CA VAL A 36 18.11 -2.86 -5.06
C VAL A 36 16.59 -2.90 -5.01
N LEU A 37 16.02 -4.09 -5.04
CA LEU A 37 14.57 -4.32 -4.99
C LEU A 37 13.96 -3.81 -3.68
N ILE A 38 14.56 -4.15 -2.54
CA ILE A 38 14.14 -3.68 -1.22
C ILE A 38 14.20 -2.16 -1.14
N ALA A 39 15.26 -1.54 -1.62
CA ALA A 39 15.39 -0.08 -1.61
C ALA A 39 14.28 0.61 -2.43
N ASP A 40 13.91 0.06 -3.58
CA ASP A 40 12.82 0.59 -4.40
C ASP A 40 11.47 0.41 -3.70
N ILE A 41 11.19 -0.76 -3.12
CA ILE A 41 9.95 -1.03 -2.37
C ILE A 41 9.81 -0.05 -1.19
N LEU A 42 10.88 0.16 -0.41
CA LEU A 42 10.86 1.10 0.72
C LEU A 42 10.61 2.53 0.28
N LYS A 43 11.21 2.97 -0.84
CA LYS A 43 10.93 4.28 -1.43
C LYS A 43 9.46 4.46 -1.80
N ARG A 44 8.80 3.41 -2.31
CA ARG A 44 7.37 3.46 -2.66
C ARG A 44 6.48 3.51 -1.42
N ILE A 45 6.83 2.79 -0.36
CA ILE A 45 6.14 2.89 0.94
C ILE A 45 6.23 4.32 1.50
N GLU A 46 7.39 4.96 1.45
CA GLU A 46 7.53 6.35 1.87
C GLU A 46 6.71 7.31 1.00
N LEU A 47 6.59 7.06 -0.30
CA LEU A 47 5.72 7.84 -1.17
C LEU A 47 4.23 7.68 -0.81
N ILE A 48 3.77 6.46 -0.50
CA ILE A 48 2.40 6.22 0.00
C ILE A 48 2.16 6.99 1.30
N LYS A 49 3.11 6.96 2.24
CA LYS A 49 3.02 7.72 3.50
C LYS A 49 2.94 9.24 3.26
N SER A 50 3.77 9.76 2.36
CA SER A 50 3.75 11.16 1.97
C SER A 50 2.40 11.57 1.39
N LEU A 51 1.87 10.80 0.42
CA LEU A 51 0.56 11.05 -0.18
C LEU A 51 -0.59 10.98 0.85
N SER A 52 -0.54 10.03 1.77
CA SER A 52 -1.49 9.95 2.88
C SER A 52 -1.41 11.18 3.80
N GLY A 53 -0.19 11.73 4.00
CA GLY A 53 0.04 12.96 4.75
C GLY A 53 -0.53 14.22 4.10
N GLU A 54 -0.82 14.20 2.80
CA GLU A 54 -1.47 15.31 2.08
C GLU A 54 -3.00 15.30 2.25
N VAL A 55 -3.62 14.18 2.62
CA VAL A 55 -5.08 14.05 2.74
C VAL A 55 -5.71 15.08 3.70
N PRO A 56 -5.15 15.37 4.90
CA PRO A 56 -5.77 16.28 5.87
C PRO A 56 -6.01 17.70 5.34
N GLN A 57 -5.23 18.19 4.39
CA GLN A 57 -5.43 19.53 3.81
C GLN A 57 -6.77 19.64 3.05
N PHE A 58 -7.24 18.54 2.44
CA PHE A 58 -8.49 18.49 1.70
C PHE A 58 -9.70 18.16 2.59
N GLU A 59 -9.50 17.50 3.73
CA GLU A 59 -10.59 17.12 4.64
C GLU A 59 -11.33 18.34 5.21
N LYS A 60 -10.62 19.41 5.58
CA LYS A 60 -11.23 20.62 6.13
C LYS A 60 -12.18 21.26 5.11
N GLN A 61 -11.74 21.42 3.88
CA GLN A 61 -12.56 22.00 2.81
C GLN A 61 -13.74 21.10 2.47
N ARG A 62 -13.55 19.79 2.47
CA ARG A 62 -14.60 18.79 2.21
C ARG A 62 -15.75 18.93 3.22
N VAL A 63 -15.48 19.02 4.52
CA VAL A 63 -16.51 19.19 5.56
C VAL A 63 -17.33 20.45 5.32
N VAL A 64 -16.68 21.57 4.97
CA VAL A 64 -17.36 22.83 4.64
C VAL A 64 -18.28 22.64 3.43
N THR A 65 -17.78 22.02 2.36
CA THR A 65 -18.54 21.77 1.13
C THR A 65 -19.76 20.87 1.38
N ILE A 66 -19.61 19.82 2.19
CA ILE A 66 -20.71 18.93 2.54
C ILE A 66 -21.80 19.68 3.34
N LYS A 67 -21.41 20.44 4.36
CA LYS A 67 -22.36 21.26 5.13
C LYS A 67 -23.12 22.24 4.23
N GLN A 68 -22.41 22.92 3.33
CA GLN A 68 -23.03 23.86 2.40
C GLN A 68 -24.03 23.17 1.48
N ARG A 69 -23.66 22.03 0.88
CA ARG A 69 -24.57 21.26 0.01
C ARG A 69 -25.84 20.79 0.75
N LEU A 70 -25.71 20.35 1.99
CA LEU A 70 -26.85 19.95 2.81
C LEU A 70 -27.76 21.13 3.10
N GLN A 71 -27.20 22.29 3.47
CA GLN A 71 -27.96 23.52 3.70
C GLN A 71 -28.67 24.02 2.44
N ASP A 72 -28.02 23.96 1.29
CA ASP A 72 -28.62 24.40 0.01
C ASP A 72 -29.77 23.49 -0.43
N LYS A 73 -29.60 22.17 -0.32
CA LYS A 73 -30.70 21.22 -0.57
C LYS A 73 -31.89 21.44 0.36
N MET A 74 -31.63 21.80 1.61
CA MET A 74 -32.72 22.12 2.54
C MET A 74 -33.48 23.37 2.18
N LYS A 75 -32.78 24.41 1.69
CA LYS A 75 -33.44 25.63 1.19
C LYS A 75 -34.32 25.34 -0.01
N GLU A 76 -33.90 24.45 -0.92
CA GLU A 76 -34.70 23.97 -2.04
C GLU A 76 -35.96 23.21 -1.57
N TRP A 77 -35.87 22.48 -0.45
CA TRP A 77 -37.01 21.80 0.18
C TRP A 77 -37.83 22.69 1.10
N GLY A 78 -37.44 23.95 1.28
CA GLY A 78 -37.99 24.92 2.22
C GLY A 78 -39.44 25.34 2.04
N GLU A 79 -40.19 24.79 1.06
CA GLU A 79 -41.65 24.80 1.03
C GLU A 79 -42.30 23.78 1.99
N ILE A 80 -41.49 22.89 2.61
CA ILE A 80 -41.93 21.94 3.64
C ILE A 80 -41.89 22.64 5.00
N LYS A 81 -43.00 23.13 5.43
CA LYS A 81 -43.23 24.01 6.59
C LYS A 81 -42.84 23.48 7.99
N ASN A 82 -42.25 22.30 8.14
CA ASN A 82 -41.84 21.75 9.44
C ASN A 82 -40.61 20.86 9.30
N ILE A 83 -39.44 21.45 9.10
CA ILE A 83 -38.18 20.68 9.23
C ILE A 83 -37.84 20.68 10.72
N ASP A 84 -37.80 19.51 11.34
CA ASP A 84 -37.30 19.32 12.70
C ASP A 84 -35.77 19.53 12.69
N GLU A 85 -35.34 20.66 13.25
CA GLU A 85 -33.91 21.04 13.31
C GLU A 85 -33.06 19.97 14.02
N ASN A 86 -33.59 19.31 15.05
CA ASN A 86 -32.89 18.25 15.79
C ASN A 86 -32.66 17.04 14.88
N ARG A 87 -33.63 16.65 14.08
CA ARG A 87 -33.51 15.54 13.14
C ARG A 87 -32.49 15.84 12.05
N LEU A 88 -32.45 17.08 11.59
CA LEU A 88 -31.44 17.52 10.65
C LEU A 88 -30.03 17.44 11.19
N GLU A 89 -29.83 17.93 12.42
CA GLU A 89 -28.54 17.91 13.07
C GLU A 89 -28.04 16.47 13.25
N GLN A 90 -28.93 15.55 13.61
CA GLN A 90 -28.64 14.11 13.66
C GLN A 90 -28.24 13.54 12.29
N GLU A 91 -28.93 13.89 11.23
CA GLU A 91 -28.56 13.46 9.86
C GLU A 91 -27.22 14.02 9.42
N ILE A 92 -26.90 15.27 9.73
CA ILE A 92 -25.59 15.87 9.45
C ILE A 92 -24.47 15.11 10.18
N ILE A 93 -24.67 14.82 11.47
CA ILE A 93 -23.70 14.07 12.27
C ILE A 93 -23.51 12.68 11.68
N TYR A 94 -24.58 11.98 11.37
CA TYR A 94 -24.52 10.65 10.74
C TYR A 94 -23.75 10.66 9.41
N TYR A 95 -23.98 11.67 8.54
CA TYR A 95 -23.23 11.80 7.30
C TYR A 95 -21.74 12.10 7.55
N LEU A 96 -21.40 12.95 8.52
CA LEU A 96 -20.01 13.25 8.85
C LEU A 96 -19.29 12.02 9.39
N GLU A 97 -19.92 11.23 10.24
CA GLU A 97 -19.37 9.96 10.74
C GLU A 97 -19.16 8.95 9.61
N LYS A 98 -20.13 8.80 8.71
CA LYS A 98 -20.05 7.89 7.56
C LYS A 98 -18.93 8.25 6.59
N LEU A 99 -18.57 9.52 6.52
CA LEU A 99 -17.53 10.05 5.65
C LEU A 99 -16.17 10.17 6.36
N ASP A 100 -16.10 9.89 7.66
CA ASP A 100 -14.84 9.95 8.40
C ASP A 100 -13.85 8.90 7.90
N ILE A 101 -12.61 9.34 7.64
CA ILE A 101 -11.50 8.53 7.17
C ILE A 101 -10.32 8.53 8.14
N THR A 102 -10.55 8.95 9.37
CA THR A 102 -9.51 9.04 10.40
C THR A 102 -8.93 7.68 10.73
N GLU A 103 -9.80 6.67 10.86
CA GLU A 103 -9.39 5.30 11.15
C GLU A 103 -8.54 4.72 10.04
N GLU A 104 -8.93 4.90 8.78
CA GLU A 104 -8.20 4.42 7.61
C GLU A 104 -6.80 5.06 7.52
N LYS A 105 -6.66 6.36 7.81
CA LYS A 105 -5.34 7.03 7.86
C LYS A 105 -4.44 6.44 8.93
N VAL A 106 -4.96 6.20 10.13
CA VAL A 106 -4.19 5.61 11.24
C VAL A 106 -3.78 4.18 10.92
N ARG A 107 -4.69 3.36 10.41
CA ARG A 107 -4.40 1.98 10.00
C ARG A 107 -3.39 1.92 8.86
N LEU A 108 -3.55 2.76 7.84
CA LEU A 108 -2.61 2.87 6.72
C LEU A 108 -1.19 3.19 7.22
N ALA A 109 -1.05 4.18 8.11
CA ALA A 109 0.23 4.54 8.70
C ALA A 109 0.86 3.37 9.48
N ASN A 110 0.06 2.63 10.26
CA ASN A 110 0.51 1.48 11.02
C ASN A 110 0.94 0.33 10.10
N HIS A 111 0.19 0.03 9.04
CA HIS A 111 0.55 -1.00 8.07
C HIS A 111 1.83 -0.63 7.31
N CYS A 112 2.00 0.62 6.90
CA CYS A 112 3.24 1.09 6.28
C CYS A 112 4.44 0.95 7.22
N LYS A 113 4.28 1.30 8.51
CA LYS A 113 5.32 1.11 9.53
C LYS A 113 5.67 -0.37 9.69
N TYR A 114 4.66 -1.22 9.83
CA TYR A 114 4.84 -2.66 9.97
C TYR A 114 5.51 -3.29 8.75
N PHE A 115 5.21 -2.79 7.55
CA PHE A 115 5.87 -3.20 6.31
C PHE A 115 7.38 -2.95 6.38
N VAL A 116 7.79 -1.73 6.75
CA VAL A 116 9.22 -1.36 6.89
C VAL A 116 9.90 -2.23 7.94
N GLU A 117 9.29 -2.39 9.11
CA GLU A 117 9.83 -3.24 10.18
C GLU A 117 9.99 -4.70 9.76
N THR A 118 9.09 -5.22 8.94
CA THR A 118 9.16 -6.60 8.42
C THR A 118 10.34 -6.75 7.46
N VAL A 119 10.55 -5.77 6.58
CA VAL A 119 11.71 -5.77 5.65
C VAL A 119 13.05 -5.75 6.41
N GLU A 120 13.10 -4.99 7.52
CA GLU A 120 14.35 -4.81 8.27
C GLU A 120 14.71 -6.01 9.18
N LYS A 121 13.69 -6.74 9.67
CA LYS A 121 13.88 -7.73 10.75
C LYS A 121 13.76 -9.18 10.32
N GLU A 122 13.19 -9.46 9.17
CA GLU A 122 12.86 -10.82 8.76
C GLU A 122 13.71 -11.28 7.57
N GLU A 123 14.17 -12.52 7.63
CA GLU A 123 14.76 -13.22 6.49
C GLU A 123 13.65 -13.73 5.59
N ALA A 124 13.78 -13.57 4.27
CA ALA A 124 12.79 -13.99 3.26
C ALA A 124 11.34 -13.49 3.52
N PRO A 125 11.10 -12.17 3.68
CA PRO A 125 9.81 -11.63 4.12
C PRO A 125 8.73 -11.58 3.02
N GLY A 126 9.03 -11.96 1.78
CA GLY A 126 8.22 -11.69 0.58
C GLY A 126 6.73 -12.05 0.74
N ARG A 127 6.40 -13.25 1.24
CA ARG A 127 5.00 -13.66 1.46
C ARG A 127 4.28 -12.78 2.48
N LYS A 128 4.96 -12.42 3.56
CA LYS A 128 4.40 -11.56 4.61
C LYS A 128 4.20 -10.14 4.13
N LEU A 129 5.15 -9.61 3.36
CA LEU A 129 5.04 -8.30 2.69
C LEU A 129 3.83 -8.25 1.77
N GLY A 130 3.55 -9.35 1.04
CA GLY A 130 2.34 -9.46 0.22
C GLY A 130 1.05 -9.31 1.02
N PHE A 131 0.93 -9.94 2.19
CA PHE A 131 -0.23 -9.77 3.07
C PHE A 131 -0.35 -8.35 3.63
N ILE A 132 0.76 -7.74 4.07
CA ILE A 132 0.74 -6.36 4.56
C ILE A 132 0.35 -5.40 3.44
N ALA A 133 0.84 -5.60 2.21
CA ALA A 133 0.47 -4.82 1.04
C ALA A 133 -1.03 -4.95 0.71
N GLN A 134 -1.66 -6.10 0.95
CA GLN A 134 -3.11 -6.26 0.81
C GLN A 134 -3.87 -5.41 1.83
N GLU A 135 -3.44 -5.38 3.09
CA GLU A 135 -4.07 -4.54 4.12
C GLU A 135 -3.88 -3.06 3.83
N ILE A 136 -2.68 -2.62 3.38
CA ILE A 136 -2.46 -1.26 2.87
C ILE A 136 -3.47 -0.92 1.77
N GLY A 137 -3.69 -1.84 0.82
CA GLY A 137 -4.65 -1.66 -0.26
C GLY A 137 -6.10 -1.55 0.22
N ARG A 138 -6.46 -2.29 1.26
CA ARG A 138 -7.78 -2.22 1.89
C ARG A 138 -8.04 -0.82 2.46
N GLU A 139 -7.09 -0.28 3.23
CA GLU A 139 -7.24 1.06 3.82
C GLU A 139 -7.30 2.16 2.76
N ILE A 140 -6.46 2.09 1.72
CA ILE A 140 -6.49 3.03 0.59
C ILE A 140 -7.85 2.97 -0.14
N ASN A 141 -8.40 1.77 -0.37
CA ASN A 141 -9.70 1.59 -1.02
C ASN A 141 -10.84 2.16 -0.19
N THR A 142 -10.84 1.88 1.13
CA THR A 142 -11.88 2.37 2.04
C THR A 142 -11.82 3.89 2.15
N MET A 143 -10.61 4.47 2.26
CA MET A 143 -10.39 5.92 2.22
C MET A 143 -10.99 6.52 0.94
N GLY A 144 -10.71 5.93 -0.22
CA GLY A 144 -11.25 6.39 -1.51
C GLY A 144 -12.78 6.34 -1.57
N SER A 145 -13.39 5.26 -1.08
CA SER A 145 -14.86 5.11 -1.11
C SER A 145 -15.58 6.06 -0.13
N LYS A 146 -14.99 6.32 1.04
CA LYS A 146 -15.57 7.23 2.04
C LYS A 146 -15.32 8.70 1.73
N ALA A 147 -14.16 9.05 1.13
CA ALA A 147 -13.75 10.43 0.96
C ALA A 147 -14.74 11.28 0.14
N ASN A 148 -15.33 10.72 -0.93
CA ASN A 148 -16.25 11.42 -1.84
C ASN A 148 -15.77 12.84 -2.22
N ASP A 149 -14.47 12.98 -2.46
CA ASP A 149 -13.76 14.22 -2.77
C ASP A 149 -12.78 13.99 -3.92
N HIS A 150 -12.77 14.89 -4.90
CA HIS A 150 -11.98 14.74 -6.13
C HIS A 150 -10.47 14.74 -5.88
N ASP A 151 -9.98 15.61 -5.01
CA ASP A 151 -8.54 15.75 -4.78
C ASP A 151 -8.01 14.60 -3.91
N ILE A 152 -8.79 14.15 -2.94
CA ILE A 152 -8.49 12.93 -2.19
C ILE A 152 -8.48 11.71 -3.14
N GLN A 153 -9.41 11.63 -4.12
CA GLN A 153 -9.41 10.54 -5.10
C GLN A 153 -8.14 10.51 -5.97
N LYS A 154 -7.58 11.66 -6.33
CA LYS A 154 -6.30 11.73 -7.05
C LYS A 154 -5.16 11.14 -6.20
N LEU A 155 -5.12 11.46 -4.90
CA LEU A 155 -4.12 10.88 -3.98
C LEU A 155 -4.29 9.37 -3.85
N VAL A 156 -5.53 8.89 -3.73
CA VAL A 156 -5.88 7.47 -3.66
C VAL A 156 -5.39 6.72 -4.90
N VAL A 157 -5.62 7.27 -6.10
CA VAL A 157 -5.15 6.64 -7.34
C VAL A 157 -3.62 6.53 -7.36
N ARG A 158 -2.91 7.61 -6.99
CA ARG A 158 -1.45 7.60 -6.92
C ARG A 158 -0.92 6.60 -5.89
N MET A 159 -1.56 6.50 -4.72
CA MET A 159 -1.19 5.50 -3.71
C MET A 159 -1.41 4.07 -4.22
N LYS A 160 -2.50 3.82 -4.97
CA LYS A 160 -2.76 2.52 -5.60
C LYS A 160 -1.71 2.15 -6.63
N ASP A 161 -1.31 3.09 -7.48
CA ASP A 161 -0.28 2.86 -8.49
C ASP A 161 1.05 2.44 -7.85
N GLU A 162 1.45 3.12 -6.76
CA GLU A 162 2.67 2.72 -6.04
C GLU A 162 2.52 1.38 -5.32
N LEU A 163 1.33 1.08 -4.79
CA LEU A 163 1.05 -0.19 -4.14
C LEU A 163 1.10 -1.38 -5.11
N GLU A 164 0.58 -1.24 -6.31
CA GLU A 164 0.66 -2.32 -7.33
C GLU A 164 2.11 -2.64 -7.69
N LYS A 165 2.96 -1.62 -7.85
CA LYS A 165 4.40 -1.82 -8.06
C LYS A 165 5.06 -2.56 -6.89
N ILE A 166 4.67 -2.25 -5.63
CA ILE A 166 5.14 -2.96 -4.44
C ILE A 166 4.72 -4.44 -4.49
N LYS A 167 3.48 -4.74 -4.83
CA LYS A 167 2.96 -6.11 -4.90
C LYS A 167 3.69 -6.95 -5.95
N GLU A 168 3.90 -6.37 -7.13
CA GLU A 168 4.65 -7.05 -8.21
C GLU A 168 6.06 -7.39 -7.77
N GLN A 169 6.74 -6.46 -7.10
CA GLN A 169 8.12 -6.65 -6.66
C GLN A 169 8.24 -7.55 -5.42
N SER A 170 7.26 -7.54 -4.52
CA SER A 170 7.28 -8.35 -3.29
C SER A 170 7.32 -9.86 -3.58
N LEU A 171 6.84 -10.29 -4.74
CA LEU A 171 6.91 -11.69 -5.17
C LEU A 171 8.34 -12.14 -5.51
N ASN A 172 9.24 -11.19 -5.76
CA ASN A 172 10.64 -11.43 -6.10
C ASN A 172 11.59 -11.27 -4.90
N VAL A 173 11.08 -10.85 -3.75
CA VAL A 173 11.84 -10.79 -2.49
C VAL A 173 11.83 -12.17 -1.86
N LEU A 174 13.00 -12.81 -1.86
CA LEU A 174 13.21 -14.16 -1.31
C LEU A 174 13.85 -14.08 0.06
#